data_11be775b54492d8517c0d61bc4e0c6f7
#
_entry.id   11be775b54492d8517c0d61bc4e0c6f7
#
_cell.length_a   1.000
_cell.length_b   1.000
_cell.length_c   1.000
_cell.angle_alpha   90.00
_cell.angle_beta   90.00
_cell.angle_gamma   90.00
#
_symmetry.space_group_name_H-M   'P 1'
#
loop_
_entity.id
_entity.type
_entity.pdbx_description
1 polymer ?
#
loop_
_entity_poly.entity_id
_entity_poly.type
_entity_poly.pdbx_seq_one_letter_code
_entity_poly.pdbx_strand_id
1 'polypeptide(L)'
;MSKEEKIREMCKFIILNLSSIRVIDSSYRFRNIFLTSLGILINESAIIQDLIKEGMIKSEGLIDKSPFYKFISCTEKGKKYYDNNIYKVIIPESYFSEKRLDLVKIFLGLKRPS
;
A
#
# COMPACT_ATOMS: atom_id res chain seq x y z
N MET A 1 12.75 -14.53 -3.54
CA MET A 1 11.75 -13.80 -2.72
C MET A 1 10.56 -14.69 -2.43
N SER A 2 10.18 -14.82 -1.18
CA SER A 2 9.03 -15.64 -0.80
C SER A 2 7.72 -14.99 -1.23
N LYS A 3 6.62 -15.77 -1.20
CA LYS A 3 5.29 -15.26 -1.50
C LYS A 3 4.89 -14.13 -0.55
N GLU A 4 5.18 -14.28 0.74
CA GLU A 4 4.89 -13.28 1.75
C GLU A 4 5.65 -11.98 1.49
N GLU A 5 6.90 -12.06 1.09
CA GLU A 5 7.69 -10.89 0.74
C GLU A 5 7.15 -10.18 -0.49
N LYS A 6 6.73 -10.94 -1.50
CA LYS A 6 6.10 -10.37 -2.71
C LYS A 6 4.81 -9.62 -2.37
N ILE A 7 3.98 -10.22 -1.51
CA ILE A 7 2.74 -9.59 -1.06
C ILE A 7 3.03 -8.32 -0.25
N ARG A 8 4.02 -8.36 0.64
CA ARG A 8 4.40 -7.20 1.45
C ARG A 8 4.88 -6.05 0.56
N GLU A 9 5.76 -6.34 -0.42
CA GLU A 9 6.23 -5.32 -1.37
C GLU A 9 5.08 -4.75 -2.18
N MET A 10 4.19 -5.59 -2.67
CA MET A 10 3.00 -5.16 -3.39
C MET A 10 2.14 -4.21 -2.55
N CYS A 11 1.88 -4.56 -1.29
CA CYS A 11 1.10 -3.72 -0.38
C CYS A 11 1.79 -2.39 -0.11
N LYS A 12 3.11 -2.38 0.03
CA LYS A 12 3.91 -1.17 0.17
C LYS A 12 3.68 -0.21 -0.99
N PHE A 13 3.71 -0.71 -2.23
CA PHE A 13 3.49 0.11 -3.42
C PHE A 13 2.04 0.56 -3.58
N ILE A 14 1.08 -0.24 -3.11
CA ILE A 14 -0.32 0.18 -3.06
C ILE A 14 -0.47 1.39 -2.12
N ILE A 15 0.15 1.34 -0.94
CA ILE A 15 0.11 2.45 0.00
C ILE A 15 0.72 3.70 -0.63
N LEU A 16 1.88 3.56 -1.26
CA LEU A 16 2.55 4.69 -1.92
C LEU A 16 1.69 5.30 -3.02
N ASN A 17 1.11 4.47 -3.88
CA ASN A 17 0.28 4.94 -4.97
C ASN A 17 -0.96 5.69 -4.48
N LEU A 18 -1.72 5.08 -3.59
CA LEU A 18 -2.99 5.67 -3.14
C LEU A 18 -2.76 6.93 -2.32
N SER A 19 -1.73 6.96 -1.48
CA SER A 19 -1.40 8.15 -0.69
C SER A 19 -0.77 9.27 -1.51
N SER A 20 -0.30 8.98 -2.73
CA SER A 20 0.19 10.01 -3.65
C SER A 20 -0.94 10.69 -4.43
N ILE A 21 -2.07 10.00 -4.59
CA ILE A 21 -3.23 10.53 -5.31
C ILE A 21 -3.99 11.51 -4.43
N ARG A 22 -4.15 11.18 -3.16
CA ARG A 22 -4.83 12.02 -2.18
C ARG A 22 -4.43 11.62 -0.78
N VAL A 23 -4.69 12.50 0.19
CA VAL A 23 -4.47 12.18 1.60
C VAL A 23 -5.45 11.08 2.01
N ILE A 24 -4.93 10.04 2.64
CA ILE A 24 -5.74 8.94 3.17
C ILE A 24 -6.05 9.26 4.64
N ASP A 25 -7.33 9.34 4.97
CA ASP A 25 -7.78 9.79 6.28
C ASP A 25 -7.36 8.86 7.43
N SER A 26 -7.24 7.56 7.17
CA SER A 26 -6.86 6.61 8.24
C SER A 26 -6.24 5.34 7.65
N SER A 27 -5.34 4.71 8.41
CA SER A 27 -4.74 3.43 8.04
C SER A 27 -5.77 2.30 7.92
N TYR A 28 -6.95 2.44 8.48
CA TYR A 28 -8.05 1.50 8.31
C TYR A 28 -8.46 1.34 6.85
N ARG A 29 -8.31 2.37 6.04
CA ARG A 29 -8.60 2.26 4.61
C ARG A 29 -7.72 1.20 3.95
N PHE A 30 -6.44 1.19 4.28
CA PHE A 30 -5.51 0.18 3.76
C PHE A 30 -5.87 -1.21 4.28
N ARG A 31 -6.21 -1.31 5.57
CA ARG A 31 -6.65 -2.57 6.13
C ARG A 31 -7.86 -3.13 5.39
N ASN A 32 -8.85 -2.29 5.12
CA ASN A 32 -10.04 -2.70 4.38
C ASN A 32 -9.73 -3.10 2.95
N ILE A 33 -8.87 -2.34 2.27
CA ILE A 33 -8.45 -2.67 0.91
C ILE A 33 -7.77 -4.04 0.89
N PHE A 34 -6.79 -4.26 1.76
CA PHE A 34 -6.04 -5.51 1.78
C PHE A 34 -6.93 -6.69 2.17
N LEU A 35 -7.66 -6.58 3.27
CA LEU A 35 -8.45 -7.69 3.79
C LEU A 35 -9.73 -7.93 2.98
N THR A 36 -10.52 -6.90 2.76
CA THR A 36 -11.84 -7.03 2.14
C THR A 36 -11.78 -7.11 0.62
N SER A 37 -11.05 -6.18 0.00
CA SER A 37 -11.00 -6.11 -1.46
C SER A 37 -10.05 -7.14 -2.07
N LEU A 38 -8.91 -7.40 -1.42
CA LEU A 38 -7.87 -8.26 -1.99
C LEU A 38 -7.71 -9.60 -1.29
N GLY A 39 -8.33 -9.78 -0.12
CA GLY A 39 -8.22 -11.04 0.63
C GLY A 39 -6.81 -11.29 1.17
N ILE A 40 -6.10 -10.24 1.54
CA ILE A 40 -4.74 -10.31 2.06
C ILE A 40 -4.76 -10.07 3.57
N LEU A 41 -4.19 -11.00 4.32
CA LEU A 41 -3.97 -10.84 5.75
C LEU A 41 -2.55 -10.33 5.96
N ILE A 42 -2.41 -9.05 6.30
CA ILE A 42 -1.10 -8.42 6.50
C ILE A 42 -1.21 -7.32 7.55
N ASN A 43 -0.11 -7.07 8.24
CA ASN A 43 -0.05 -5.99 9.22
C ASN A 43 0.28 -4.67 8.50
N GLU A 44 -0.76 -3.94 8.12
CA GLU A 44 -0.63 -2.69 7.39
C GLU A 44 0.09 -1.61 8.23
N SER A 45 -0.12 -1.62 9.54
CA SER A 45 0.53 -0.64 10.43
C SER A 45 2.05 -0.78 10.43
N ALA A 46 2.55 -2.02 10.37
CA ALA A 46 3.99 -2.25 10.32
C ALA A 46 4.60 -1.70 9.02
N ILE A 47 3.91 -1.88 7.89
CA ILE A 47 4.36 -1.34 6.60
C ILE A 47 4.34 0.18 6.63
N ILE A 48 3.27 0.77 7.14
CA ILE A 48 3.14 2.22 7.25
C ILE A 48 4.25 2.79 8.14
N GLN A 49 4.52 2.16 9.27
CA GLN A 49 5.58 2.58 10.17
C GLN A 49 6.95 2.57 9.48
N ASP A 50 7.25 1.53 8.72
CA ASP A 50 8.51 1.44 7.97
C ASP A 50 8.60 2.55 6.92
N LEU A 51 7.51 2.82 6.20
CA LEU A 51 7.49 3.88 5.19
C LEU A 51 7.66 5.27 5.81
N ILE A 52 7.11 5.49 7.00
CA ILE A 52 7.33 6.74 7.74
C ILE A 52 8.79 6.88 8.13
N LYS A 53 9.40 5.83 8.68
CA LYS A 53 10.81 5.82 9.07
C LYS A 53 11.74 6.10 7.88
N GLU A 54 11.38 5.59 6.72
CA GLU A 54 12.14 5.79 5.49
C GLU A 54 11.86 7.15 4.83
N GLY A 55 10.92 7.93 5.36
CA GLY A 55 10.58 9.25 4.84
C GLY A 55 9.76 9.20 3.55
N MET A 56 9.15 8.07 3.22
CA MET A 56 8.37 7.92 1.99
C MET A 56 6.93 8.35 2.11
N ILE A 57 6.39 8.30 3.32
CA ILE A 57 5.08 8.84 3.64
C ILE A 57 5.17 9.64 4.93
N LYS A 58 4.18 10.49 5.14
CA LYS A 58 4.02 11.24 6.39
C LYS A 58 2.60 11.03 6.90
N SER A 59 2.44 11.15 8.21
CA SER A 59 1.17 10.98 8.89
C SER A 59 1.11 11.93 10.07
N GLU A 60 -0.09 12.28 10.51
CA GLU A 60 -0.25 13.09 11.72
C GLU A 60 -0.07 12.28 13.01
N GLY A 61 0.36 11.01 12.88
CA GLY A 61 0.71 10.18 14.01
C GLY A 61 -0.37 9.20 14.43
N LEU A 62 -0.11 8.57 15.56
CA LEU A 62 -1.02 7.57 16.12
C LEU A 62 -2.22 8.23 16.79
N ILE A 63 -3.38 7.62 16.63
CA ILE A 63 -4.55 7.96 17.43
C ILE A 63 -4.46 7.17 18.72
N ASP A 64 -4.24 7.86 19.82
CA ASP A 64 -4.05 7.24 21.13
C ASP A 64 -2.91 6.21 21.12
N LYS A 65 -3.06 5.12 21.86
CA LYS A 65 -2.09 4.03 21.91
C LYS A 65 -2.39 2.95 20.87
N SER A 66 -3.32 3.22 19.99
CA SER A 66 -3.73 2.29 18.95
C SER A 66 -2.78 2.35 17.77
N PRO A 67 -2.53 1.24 17.02
CA PRO A 67 -1.65 1.25 15.85
C PRO A 67 -2.32 1.88 14.62
N PHE A 68 -2.98 3.02 14.80
CA PHE A 68 -3.62 3.77 13.73
C PHE A 68 -2.83 4.99 13.37
N TYR A 69 -2.77 5.25 12.08
CA TYR A 69 -2.20 6.47 11.53
C TYR A 69 -3.29 7.27 10.84
N LYS A 70 -3.30 8.59 11.05
CA LYS A 70 -4.24 9.52 10.42
C LYS A 70 -3.54 10.35 9.35
N PHE A 71 -4.31 10.73 8.32
CA PHE A 71 -3.88 11.69 7.31
C PHE A 71 -2.56 11.31 6.68
N ILE A 72 -2.56 10.14 6.03
CA ILE A 72 -1.38 9.57 5.40
C ILE A 72 -1.23 10.17 4.01
N SER A 73 -0.07 10.73 3.72
CA SER A 73 0.25 11.26 2.39
C SER A 73 1.65 10.85 1.96
N CYS A 74 1.83 10.69 0.65
CA CYS A 74 3.11 10.33 0.07
C CYS A 74 4.01 11.58 -0.03
N THR A 75 5.27 11.44 0.33
CA THR A 75 6.27 12.51 0.18
C THR A 75 6.85 12.51 -1.23
N GLU A 76 7.60 13.57 -1.58
CA GLU A 76 8.34 13.59 -2.85
C GLU A 76 9.31 12.41 -2.96
N LYS A 77 9.96 12.06 -1.86
CA LYS A 77 10.84 10.89 -1.81
C LYS A 77 10.07 9.61 -2.11
N GLY A 78 8.88 9.47 -1.53
CA GLY A 78 8.01 8.31 -1.77
C GLY A 78 7.54 8.21 -3.21
N LYS A 79 7.18 9.34 -3.83
CA LYS A 79 6.78 9.39 -5.23
C LYS A 79 7.92 8.98 -6.16
N LYS A 80 9.11 9.49 -5.91
CA LYS A 80 10.30 9.13 -6.69
C LYS A 80 10.64 7.65 -6.54
N TYR A 81 10.55 7.14 -5.31
CA TYR A 81 10.77 5.72 -5.06
C TYR A 81 9.76 4.86 -5.82
N TYR A 82 8.49 5.23 -5.77
CA TYR A 82 7.44 4.55 -6.53
C TYR A 82 7.75 4.56 -8.03
N ASP A 83 8.00 5.72 -8.59
CA ASP A 83 8.24 5.86 -10.03
C ASP A 83 9.45 5.05 -10.49
N ASN A 84 10.50 5.01 -9.68
CA ASN A 84 11.73 4.33 -10.03
C ASN A 84 11.68 2.82 -9.79
N ASN A 85 10.74 2.31 -9.02
CA ASN A 85 10.75 0.92 -8.58
C ASN A 85 9.47 0.14 -8.83
N ILE A 86 8.38 0.79 -9.26
CA ILE A 86 7.09 0.10 -9.47
C ILE A 86 7.22 -1.07 -10.48
N TYR A 87 8.05 -0.91 -11.49
CA TYR A 87 8.25 -1.94 -12.50
C TYR A 87 8.92 -3.21 -11.96
N LYS A 88 9.53 -3.14 -10.77
CA LYS A 88 10.17 -4.28 -10.12
C LYS A 88 9.21 -5.10 -9.26
N VAL A 89 8.01 -4.61 -9.04
CA VAL A 89 7.03 -5.30 -8.20
C VAL A 89 6.57 -6.57 -8.89
N ILE A 90 6.66 -7.67 -8.16
CA ILE A 90 6.20 -8.98 -8.64
C ILE A 90 4.88 -9.30 -7.97
N ILE A 91 3.82 -9.41 -8.77
CA ILE A 91 2.50 -9.78 -8.27
C ILE A 91 2.39 -11.30 -8.25
N PRO A 92 2.14 -11.93 -7.10
CA PRO A 92 1.93 -13.38 -7.06
C PRO A 92 0.53 -13.71 -7.61
N GLU A 93 0.42 -13.73 -8.94
CA GLU A 93 -0.87 -13.81 -9.65
C GLU A 93 -1.71 -15.00 -9.24
N SER A 94 -1.09 -16.15 -8.97
CA SER A 94 -1.80 -17.36 -8.58
C SER A 94 -2.52 -17.24 -7.23
N TYR A 95 -2.17 -16.25 -6.44
CA TYR A 95 -2.82 -16.00 -5.16
C TYR A 95 -4.20 -15.35 -5.30
N PHE A 96 -4.46 -14.70 -6.43
CA PHE A 96 -5.65 -13.88 -6.63
C PHE A 96 -6.58 -14.48 -7.68
N SER A 97 -7.88 -14.32 -7.48
CA SER A 97 -8.86 -14.52 -8.55
C SER A 97 -8.64 -13.46 -9.63
N GLU A 98 -9.15 -13.69 -10.82
CA GLU A 98 -9.03 -12.73 -11.93
C GLU A 98 -9.55 -11.34 -11.54
N LYS A 99 -10.71 -11.29 -10.87
CA LYS A 99 -11.31 -10.04 -10.41
C LYS A 99 -10.43 -9.31 -9.40
N ARG A 100 -9.87 -10.03 -8.43
CA ARG A 100 -8.98 -9.45 -7.42
C ARG A 100 -7.66 -9.02 -8.03
N LEU A 101 -7.16 -9.77 -9.00
CA LEU A 101 -5.94 -9.40 -9.70
C LEU A 101 -6.11 -8.06 -10.44
N ASP A 102 -7.25 -7.83 -11.07
CA ASP A 102 -7.56 -6.55 -11.69
C ASP A 102 -7.55 -5.41 -10.66
N LEU A 103 -8.15 -5.64 -9.48
CA LEU A 103 -8.12 -4.66 -8.40
C LEU A 103 -6.71 -4.37 -7.91
N VAL A 104 -5.87 -5.40 -7.79
CA VAL A 104 -4.45 -5.22 -7.43
C VAL A 104 -3.77 -4.26 -8.40
N LYS A 105 -3.95 -4.48 -9.70
CA LYS A 105 -3.34 -3.64 -10.74
C LYS A 105 -3.84 -2.20 -10.66
N ILE A 106 -5.13 -2.01 -10.40
CA ILE A 106 -5.72 -0.67 -10.23
C ILE A 106 -5.11 0.04 -9.00
N PHE A 107 -5.08 -0.64 -7.86
CA PHE A 107 -4.53 -0.07 -6.62
C PHE A 107 -3.03 0.20 -6.72
N LEU A 108 -2.30 -0.59 -7.50
CA LEU A 108 -0.88 -0.35 -7.75
C LEU A 108 -0.63 0.80 -8.72
N GLY A 109 -1.65 1.26 -9.42
CA GLY A 109 -1.49 2.30 -10.44
C GLY A 109 -1.04 1.77 -11.80
N LEU A 110 -1.11 0.46 -12.02
CA LEU A 110 -0.69 -0.19 -13.27
C LEU A 110 -1.82 -0.28 -14.29
N LYS A 111 -3.06 -0.09 -13.84
CA LYS A 111 -4.24 -0.17 -14.68
C LYS A 111 -5.23 0.89 -14.24
N ARG A 112 -5.86 1.57 -15.20
CA ARG A 112 -6.91 2.54 -14.88
C ARG A 112 -8.24 1.83 -14.66
N PRO A 113 -9.07 2.29 -13.70
CA PRO A 113 -10.44 1.80 -13.59
C PRO A 113 -11.19 2.10 -14.88
N SER A 114 -11.86 1.10 -15.39
CA SER A 114 -12.70 1.28 -16.59
C SER A 114 -14.08 1.75 -16.24
#